data_582509bfd5993bd9390d6bcff4fed2aa
#
_entry.id   582509bfd5993bd9390d6bcff4fed2aa
#
_cell.length_a   1.000
_cell.length_b   1.000
_cell.length_c   1.000
_cell.angle_alpha   90.00
_cell.angle_beta   90.00
_cell.angle_gamma   90.00
#
_symmetry.space_group_name_H-M   'P 1'
#
loop_
_entity.id
_entity.type
_entity.pdbx_description
1 polymer ?
#
loop_
_entity_poly.entity_id
_entity_poly.type
_entity_poly.pdbx_seq_one_letter_code
_entity_poly.pdbx_strand_id
1 'polypeptide(L)'
;MVVGAAKVIAAGGVDAMSLRELAIQAGVPLGSTYHHFPDGKAQLVDEAVRLVGAQVTQLIEEARTQGTDTVLQVFADRWRRVLEVSEYAAGCPVAAAAVATDPRHHDVAREVFADWHAALTKALRDSGVPPKRAGRLARTVVAATEGAVSLARASRSSAPLDEVVDELATLVDSARTR
;
A
#
# COMPACT_ATOMS: atom_id res chain seq x y z
N MET A 1 5.43 15.85 -8.92
CA MET A 1 5.48 14.71 -9.86
C MET A 1 5.33 13.36 -9.13
N VAL A 2 6.09 13.03 -8.09
CA VAL A 2 6.03 11.73 -7.39
C VAL A 2 4.61 11.39 -6.90
N VAL A 3 3.93 12.34 -6.23
CA VAL A 3 2.52 12.15 -5.79
C VAL A 3 1.57 11.91 -6.97
N GLY A 4 1.78 12.63 -8.08
CA GLY A 4 0.99 12.43 -9.31
C GLY A 4 1.22 11.03 -9.91
N ALA A 5 2.47 10.59 -9.95
CA ALA A 5 2.83 9.25 -10.40
C ALA A 5 2.15 8.17 -9.55
N ALA A 6 2.19 8.30 -8.20
CA ALA A 6 1.51 7.37 -7.31
C ALA A 6 -0.01 7.25 -7.61
N LYS A 7 -0.68 8.37 -7.90
CA LYS A 7 -2.11 8.39 -8.26
C LYS A 7 -2.38 7.68 -9.59
N VAL A 8 -1.55 7.93 -10.62
CA VAL A 8 -1.71 7.27 -11.93
C VAL A 8 -1.46 5.77 -11.82
N ILE A 9 -0.42 5.36 -11.09
CA ILE A 9 -0.10 3.95 -10.86
C ILE A 9 -1.23 3.26 -10.09
N ALA A 10 -1.78 3.91 -9.06
CA ALA A 10 -2.89 3.38 -8.27
C ALA A 10 -4.16 3.15 -9.09
N ALA A 11 -4.43 3.99 -10.08
CA ALA A 11 -5.62 3.90 -10.93
C ALA A 11 -5.45 2.93 -12.11
N GLY A 12 -4.36 3.04 -12.86
CA GLY A 12 -4.17 2.34 -14.13
C GLY A 12 -2.98 1.38 -14.19
N GLY A 13 -2.23 1.25 -13.11
CA GLY A 13 -0.99 0.44 -13.10
C GLY A 13 0.23 1.22 -13.60
N VAL A 14 1.39 0.58 -13.50
CA VAL A 14 2.68 1.16 -13.90
C VAL A 14 2.73 1.46 -15.40
N ASP A 15 2.14 0.58 -16.21
CA ASP A 15 2.20 0.71 -17.67
C ASP A 15 1.42 1.93 -18.19
N ALA A 16 0.35 2.33 -17.48
CA ALA A 16 -0.44 3.53 -17.79
C ALA A 16 0.30 4.85 -17.50
N MET A 17 1.42 4.83 -16.77
CA MET A 17 2.13 6.05 -16.41
C MET A 17 2.99 6.58 -17.57
N SER A 18 2.80 7.86 -17.90
CA SER A 18 3.60 8.62 -18.88
C SER A 18 4.32 9.76 -18.18
N LEU A 19 5.66 9.79 -18.30
CA LEU A 19 6.48 10.87 -17.76
C LEU A 19 6.12 12.24 -18.37
N ARG A 20 5.82 12.25 -19.69
CA ARG A 20 5.43 13.45 -20.42
C ARG A 20 4.09 14.00 -19.93
N GLU A 21 3.09 13.14 -19.75
CA GLU A 21 1.77 13.56 -19.27
C GLU A 21 1.84 14.09 -17.85
N LEU A 22 2.61 13.44 -16.97
CA LEU A 22 2.84 13.92 -15.62
C LEU A 22 3.57 15.26 -15.58
N ALA A 23 4.54 15.50 -16.47
CA ALA A 23 5.21 16.79 -16.59
C ALA A 23 4.22 17.89 -17.00
N ILE A 24 3.36 17.60 -17.97
CA ILE A 24 2.30 18.54 -18.41
C ILE A 24 1.33 18.84 -17.25
N GLN A 25 0.83 17.81 -16.57
CA GLN A 25 -0.09 17.96 -15.44
C GLN A 25 0.53 18.74 -14.27
N ALA A 26 1.83 18.54 -14.04
CA ALA A 26 2.57 19.25 -13.00
C ALA A 26 3.00 20.68 -13.39
N GLY A 27 2.78 21.09 -14.65
CA GLY A 27 3.20 22.39 -15.15
C GLY A 27 4.73 22.58 -15.21
N VAL A 28 5.49 21.47 -15.36
CA VAL A 28 6.96 21.50 -15.39
C VAL A 28 7.49 21.15 -16.78
N PRO A 29 8.59 21.80 -17.24
CA PRO A 29 9.22 21.46 -18.50
C PRO A 29 9.74 20.02 -18.50
N LEU A 30 9.54 19.29 -19.60
CA LEU A 30 10.00 17.90 -19.71
C LEU A 30 11.53 17.76 -19.54
N GLY A 31 12.31 18.74 -20.01
CA GLY A 31 13.76 18.77 -19.80
C GLY A 31 14.15 18.87 -18.33
N SER A 32 13.43 19.69 -17.54
CA SER A 32 13.62 19.74 -16.08
C SER A 32 13.28 18.42 -15.40
N THR A 33 12.30 17.69 -15.92
CA THR A 33 11.91 16.38 -15.41
C THR A 33 13.07 15.38 -15.53
N TYR A 34 13.74 15.31 -16.66
CA TYR A 34 14.90 14.43 -16.84
C TYR A 34 16.12 14.85 -16.00
N HIS A 35 16.20 16.13 -15.61
CA HIS A 35 17.25 16.55 -14.69
C HIS A 35 17.01 16.00 -13.26
N HIS A 36 15.74 15.96 -12.81
CA HIS A 36 15.39 15.43 -11.47
C HIS A 36 15.23 13.91 -11.44
N PHE A 37 14.85 13.32 -12.57
CA PHE A 37 14.66 11.88 -12.71
C PHE A 37 15.51 11.37 -13.90
N PRO A 38 16.85 11.28 -13.72
CA PRO A 38 17.75 10.89 -14.81
C PRO A 38 17.44 9.49 -15.37
N ASP A 39 16.95 8.55 -14.54
CA ASP A 39 16.50 7.23 -14.98
C ASP A 39 15.03 7.24 -15.49
N GLY A 40 14.47 8.43 -15.67
CA GLY A 40 13.18 8.67 -16.29
C GLY A 40 12.00 8.03 -15.57
N LYS A 41 11.16 7.32 -16.34
CA LYS A 41 9.94 6.67 -15.84
C LYS A 41 10.24 5.67 -14.71
N ALA A 42 11.29 4.88 -14.84
CA ALA A 42 11.61 3.85 -13.86
C ALA A 42 11.87 4.45 -12.47
N GLN A 43 12.71 5.47 -12.39
CA GLN A 43 13.00 6.16 -11.13
C GLN A 43 11.73 6.77 -10.53
N LEU A 44 10.91 7.43 -11.35
CA LEU A 44 9.70 8.07 -10.86
C LEU A 44 8.67 7.06 -10.31
N VAL A 45 8.58 5.86 -10.94
CA VAL A 45 7.76 4.75 -10.42
C VAL A 45 8.27 4.31 -9.06
N ASP A 46 9.56 4.05 -8.95
CA ASP A 46 10.18 3.55 -7.73
C ASP A 46 10.03 4.56 -6.58
N GLU A 47 10.25 5.85 -6.85
CA GLU A 47 10.04 6.90 -5.85
C GLU A 47 8.57 7.03 -5.44
N ALA A 48 7.63 6.88 -6.38
CA ALA A 48 6.20 6.93 -6.08
C ALA A 48 5.75 5.73 -5.22
N VAL A 49 6.26 4.54 -5.51
CA VAL A 49 5.98 3.33 -4.74
C VAL A 49 6.58 3.43 -3.34
N ARG A 50 7.85 3.88 -3.21
CA ARG A 50 8.50 4.11 -1.92
C ARG A 50 7.79 5.17 -1.09
N LEU A 51 7.32 6.26 -1.70
CA LEU A 51 6.56 7.31 -1.00
C LEU A 51 5.31 6.73 -0.33
N VAL A 52 4.51 5.96 -1.07
CA VAL A 52 3.30 5.34 -0.51
C VAL A 52 3.67 4.29 0.54
N GLY A 53 4.72 3.50 0.27
CA GLY A 53 5.24 2.53 1.21
C GLY A 53 5.59 3.15 2.56
N ALA A 54 6.40 4.20 2.54
CA ALA A 54 6.83 4.92 3.74
C ALA A 54 5.64 5.53 4.53
N GLN A 55 4.66 6.11 3.82
CA GLN A 55 3.46 6.66 4.47
C GLN A 55 2.67 5.59 5.22
N VAL A 56 2.49 4.41 4.63
CA VAL A 56 1.77 3.30 5.26
C VAL A 56 2.57 2.73 6.43
N THR A 57 3.88 2.54 6.29
CA THR A 57 4.76 2.10 7.39
C THR A 57 4.69 3.06 8.57
N GLN A 58 4.74 4.36 8.31
CA GLN A 58 4.62 5.38 9.35
C GLN A 58 3.27 5.30 10.08
N LEU A 59 2.16 5.16 9.35
CA LEU A 59 0.83 5.00 9.93
C LEU A 59 0.75 3.77 10.86
N ILE A 60 1.33 2.63 10.45
CA ILE A 60 1.38 1.42 11.27
C ILE A 60 2.19 1.66 12.55
N GLU A 61 3.36 2.28 12.46
CA GLU A 61 4.23 2.53 13.63
C GLU A 61 3.60 3.54 14.60
N GLU A 62 2.94 4.59 14.11
CA GLU A 62 2.22 5.56 14.96
C GLU A 62 1.04 4.89 15.68
N ALA A 63 0.23 4.09 14.98
CA ALA A 63 -0.90 3.39 15.56
C ALA A 63 -0.49 2.27 16.53
N ARG A 64 0.69 1.70 16.38
CA ARG A 64 1.21 0.58 17.17
C ARG A 64 1.20 0.86 18.69
N THR A 65 1.48 2.09 19.09
CA THR A 65 1.47 2.50 20.50
C THR A 65 0.06 2.53 21.12
N GLN A 66 -0.98 2.51 20.28
CA GLN A 66 -2.38 2.52 20.68
C GLN A 66 -3.02 1.13 20.68
N GLY A 67 -2.28 0.11 20.25
CA GLY A 67 -2.72 -1.29 20.19
C GLY A 67 -3.00 -1.79 18.77
N THR A 68 -3.01 -3.11 18.63
CA THR A 68 -3.11 -3.77 17.30
C THR A 68 -4.44 -3.53 16.63
N ASP A 69 -5.53 -3.44 17.38
CA ASP A 69 -6.86 -3.17 16.80
C ASP A 69 -6.86 -1.81 16.13
N THR A 70 -6.21 -0.81 16.76
CA THR A 70 -5.98 0.51 16.14
C THR A 70 -5.13 0.39 14.87
N VAL A 71 -4.09 -0.46 14.87
CA VAL A 71 -3.26 -0.67 13.67
C VAL A 71 -4.08 -1.23 12.51
N LEU A 72 -4.92 -2.25 12.76
CA LEU A 72 -5.76 -2.84 11.72
C LEU A 72 -6.77 -1.81 11.18
N GLN A 73 -7.40 -1.03 12.06
CA GLN A 73 -8.34 0.01 11.66
C GLN A 73 -7.67 1.12 10.85
N VAL A 74 -6.54 1.65 11.31
CA VAL A 74 -5.81 2.72 10.60
C VAL A 74 -5.33 2.23 9.23
N PHE A 75 -4.87 0.98 9.13
CA PHE A 75 -4.47 0.37 7.87
C PHE A 75 -5.67 0.24 6.91
N ALA A 76 -6.82 -0.20 7.40
CA ALA A 76 -8.06 -0.29 6.63
C ALA A 76 -8.58 1.09 6.22
N ASP A 77 -8.62 2.06 7.14
CA ASP A 77 -9.10 3.43 6.88
C ASP A 77 -8.28 4.14 5.81
N ARG A 78 -6.97 3.84 5.74
CA ARG A 78 -6.11 4.34 4.66
C ARG A 78 -6.64 3.89 3.29
N TRP A 79 -6.97 2.62 3.15
CA TRP A 79 -7.48 2.06 1.89
C TRP A 79 -8.93 2.47 1.63
N ARG A 80 -9.78 2.50 2.64
CA ARG A 80 -11.16 3.00 2.53
C ARG A 80 -11.17 4.42 1.96
N ARG A 81 -10.34 5.30 2.51
CA ARG A 81 -10.21 6.68 2.00
C ARG A 81 -9.73 6.74 0.55
N VAL A 82 -8.75 5.91 0.15
CA VAL A 82 -8.30 5.84 -1.24
C VAL A 82 -9.44 5.44 -2.17
N LEU A 83 -10.18 4.40 -1.81
CA LEU A 83 -11.32 3.89 -2.58
C LEU A 83 -12.41 4.95 -2.73
N GLU A 84 -12.84 5.57 -1.63
CA GLU A 84 -13.90 6.58 -1.63
C GLU A 84 -13.51 7.84 -2.42
N VAL A 85 -12.34 8.43 -2.14
CA VAL A 85 -11.88 9.67 -2.81
C VAL A 85 -11.66 9.44 -4.31
N SER A 86 -11.30 8.24 -4.72
CA SER A 86 -11.13 7.89 -6.13
C SER A 86 -12.39 7.33 -6.79
N GLU A 87 -13.52 7.30 -6.09
CA GLU A 87 -14.75 6.63 -6.55
C GLU A 87 -14.47 5.17 -6.99
N TYR A 88 -13.64 4.46 -6.23
CA TYR A 88 -13.18 3.10 -6.47
C TYR A 88 -12.30 2.91 -7.73
N ALA A 89 -11.80 3.99 -8.32
CA ALA A 89 -10.92 3.90 -9.49
C ALA A 89 -9.47 3.55 -9.11
N ALA A 90 -9.02 3.87 -7.91
CA ALA A 90 -7.64 3.64 -7.47
C ALA A 90 -7.53 2.48 -6.47
N GLY A 91 -6.40 1.77 -6.53
CA GLY A 91 -5.99 0.73 -5.60
C GLY A 91 -4.61 1.01 -5.00
N CYS A 92 -3.86 -0.05 -4.74
CA CYS A 92 -2.52 0.03 -4.19
C CYS A 92 -1.46 0.16 -5.29
N PRO A 93 -0.65 1.24 -5.32
CA PRO A 93 0.43 1.37 -6.30
C PRO A 93 1.57 0.37 -6.04
N VAL A 94 1.75 -0.12 -4.80
CA VAL A 94 2.73 -1.14 -4.47
C VAL A 94 2.35 -2.48 -5.09
N ALA A 95 1.08 -2.88 -4.95
CA ALA A 95 0.55 -4.09 -5.59
C ALA A 95 0.61 -3.97 -7.12
N ALA A 96 0.32 -2.80 -7.69
CA ALA A 96 0.45 -2.55 -9.11
C ALA A 96 1.90 -2.69 -9.61
N ALA A 97 2.88 -2.23 -8.84
CA ALA A 97 4.30 -2.40 -9.15
C ALA A 97 4.74 -3.87 -9.06
N ALA A 98 4.19 -4.64 -8.11
CA ALA A 98 4.51 -6.06 -7.95
C ALA A 98 4.09 -6.95 -9.13
N VAL A 99 3.16 -6.48 -9.97
CA VAL A 99 2.67 -7.20 -11.17
C VAL A 99 2.95 -6.42 -12.47
N ALA A 100 3.80 -5.40 -12.41
CA ALA A 100 4.17 -4.61 -13.58
C ALA A 100 4.88 -5.47 -14.65
N THR A 101 4.71 -5.11 -15.92
CA THR A 101 5.36 -5.81 -17.03
C THR A 101 6.89 -5.72 -16.95
N ASP A 102 7.43 -4.57 -16.49
CA ASP A 102 8.86 -4.41 -16.27
C ASP A 102 9.26 -4.96 -14.88
N PRO A 103 10.05 -6.04 -14.83
CA PRO A 103 10.42 -6.71 -13.57
C PRO A 103 11.28 -5.84 -12.64
N ARG A 104 11.87 -4.74 -13.13
CA ARG A 104 12.64 -3.81 -12.27
C ARG A 104 11.80 -3.24 -11.14
N HIS A 105 10.49 -3.06 -11.37
CA HIS A 105 9.57 -2.53 -10.34
C HIS A 105 9.16 -3.58 -9.30
N HIS A 106 9.41 -4.88 -9.54
CA HIS A 106 9.13 -5.91 -8.55
C HIS A 106 10.02 -5.77 -7.30
N ASP A 107 11.26 -5.28 -7.47
CA ASP A 107 12.19 -5.12 -6.35
C ASP A 107 11.72 -4.06 -5.36
N VAL A 108 11.29 -2.90 -5.85
CA VAL A 108 10.76 -1.84 -4.97
C VAL A 108 9.46 -2.29 -4.27
N ALA A 109 8.58 -3.00 -4.97
CA ALA A 109 7.37 -3.55 -4.36
C ALA A 109 7.70 -4.58 -3.27
N ARG A 110 8.67 -5.47 -3.51
CA ARG A 110 9.15 -6.46 -2.55
C ARG A 110 9.73 -5.80 -1.29
N GLU A 111 10.52 -4.74 -1.44
CA GLU A 111 11.07 -3.98 -0.32
C GLU A 111 9.95 -3.35 0.52
N VAL A 112 9.01 -2.65 -0.10
CA VAL A 112 7.90 -2.01 0.60
C VAL A 112 7.01 -3.03 1.31
N PHE A 113 6.67 -4.16 0.67
CA PHE A 113 5.91 -5.22 1.33
C PHE A 113 6.69 -5.85 2.50
N ALA A 114 8.01 -5.93 2.42
CA ALA A 114 8.85 -6.39 3.52
C ALA A 114 8.79 -5.41 4.71
N ASP A 115 8.81 -4.11 4.45
CA ASP A 115 8.69 -3.07 5.49
C ASP A 115 7.33 -3.13 6.18
N TRP A 116 6.23 -3.23 5.43
CA TRP A 116 4.88 -3.39 6.00
C TRP A 116 4.76 -4.67 6.81
N HIS A 117 5.29 -5.78 6.29
CA HIS A 117 5.32 -7.05 7.02
C HIS A 117 6.10 -6.93 8.33
N ALA A 118 7.24 -6.25 8.33
CA ALA A 118 8.05 -6.05 9.54
C ALA A 118 7.30 -5.19 10.58
N ALA A 119 6.72 -4.06 10.16
CA ALA A 119 5.96 -3.16 11.03
C ALA A 119 4.74 -3.84 11.64
N LEU A 120 3.94 -4.56 10.83
CA LEU A 120 2.78 -5.33 11.30
C LEU A 120 3.19 -6.50 12.22
N THR A 121 4.29 -7.21 11.91
CA THR A 121 4.81 -8.27 12.77
C THR A 121 5.15 -7.75 14.15
N LYS A 122 5.79 -6.57 14.22
CA LYS A 122 6.14 -5.91 15.47
C LYS A 122 4.89 -5.52 16.27
N ALA A 123 3.90 -4.89 15.61
CA ALA A 123 2.64 -4.54 16.24
C ALA A 123 1.90 -5.75 16.82
N LEU A 124 1.82 -6.85 16.07
CA LEU A 124 1.21 -8.09 16.51
C LEU A 124 1.94 -8.73 17.71
N ARG A 125 3.27 -8.69 17.72
CA ARG A 125 4.05 -9.17 18.86
C ARG A 125 3.82 -8.33 20.11
N ASP A 126 3.78 -7.02 19.97
CA ASP A 126 3.53 -6.10 21.08
C ASP A 126 2.13 -6.31 21.71
N SER A 127 1.19 -6.84 20.92
CA SER A 127 -0.17 -7.20 21.40
C SER A 127 -0.29 -8.61 22.01
N GLY A 128 0.82 -9.35 22.15
CA GLY A 128 0.84 -10.66 22.76
C GLY A 128 0.70 -11.85 21.79
N VAL A 129 0.75 -11.61 20.49
CA VAL A 129 0.77 -12.72 19.50
C VAL A 129 2.16 -13.38 19.49
N PRO A 130 2.27 -14.72 19.61
CA PRO A 130 3.55 -15.42 19.58
C PRO A 130 4.37 -15.12 18.33
N PRO A 131 5.72 -14.97 18.41
CA PRO A 131 6.56 -14.48 17.31
C PRO A 131 6.37 -15.19 15.96
N LYS A 132 6.34 -16.54 15.98
CA LYS A 132 6.12 -17.34 14.74
C LYS A 132 4.74 -17.13 14.15
N ARG A 133 3.72 -16.89 14.98
CA ARG A 133 2.35 -16.64 14.56
C ARG A 133 2.22 -15.22 14.03
N ALA A 134 2.84 -14.23 14.70
CA ALA A 134 2.81 -12.81 14.31
C ALA A 134 3.31 -12.59 12.89
N GLY A 135 4.44 -13.18 12.48
CA GLY A 135 4.94 -13.05 11.11
C GLY A 135 4.01 -13.65 10.06
N ARG A 136 3.32 -14.77 10.37
CA ARG A 136 2.33 -15.34 9.44
C ARG A 136 1.09 -14.49 9.34
N LEU A 137 0.58 -14.00 10.47
CA LEU A 137 -0.57 -13.10 10.51
C LEU A 137 -0.29 -11.78 9.80
N ALA A 138 0.87 -11.18 10.00
CA ALA A 138 1.26 -9.95 9.29
C ALA A 138 1.17 -10.14 7.76
N ARG A 139 1.65 -11.28 7.25
CA ARG A 139 1.53 -11.60 5.83
C ARG A 139 0.09 -11.79 5.39
N THR A 140 -0.73 -12.45 6.22
CA THR A 140 -2.16 -12.62 5.96
C THR A 140 -2.88 -11.27 5.93
N VAL A 141 -2.57 -10.35 6.86
CA VAL A 141 -3.14 -8.99 6.88
C VAL A 141 -2.84 -8.27 5.57
N VAL A 142 -1.58 -8.22 5.13
CA VAL A 142 -1.22 -7.56 3.86
C VAL A 142 -1.96 -8.20 2.69
N ALA A 143 -1.88 -9.53 2.55
CA ALA A 143 -2.47 -10.24 1.41
C ALA A 143 -4.00 -10.12 1.36
N ALA A 144 -4.67 -10.23 2.51
CA ALA A 144 -6.12 -10.14 2.60
C ALA A 144 -6.60 -8.70 2.31
N THR A 145 -5.91 -7.68 2.84
CA THR A 145 -6.28 -6.27 2.60
C THR A 145 -6.07 -5.90 1.13
N GLU A 146 -4.98 -6.30 0.48
CA GLU A 146 -4.75 -6.03 -0.95
C GLU A 146 -5.81 -6.74 -1.82
N GLY A 147 -6.20 -7.97 -1.45
CA GLY A 147 -7.31 -8.67 -2.08
C GLY A 147 -8.65 -7.95 -1.90
N ALA A 148 -8.93 -7.51 -0.67
CA ALA A 148 -10.16 -6.77 -0.34
C ALA A 148 -10.26 -5.44 -1.09
N VAL A 149 -9.14 -4.70 -1.23
CA VAL A 149 -9.08 -3.48 -2.06
C VAL A 149 -9.44 -3.79 -3.52
N SER A 150 -8.94 -4.90 -4.06
CA SER A 150 -9.27 -5.32 -5.43
C SER A 150 -10.75 -5.68 -5.59
N LEU A 151 -11.33 -6.39 -4.61
CA LEU A 151 -12.76 -6.74 -4.59
C LEU A 151 -13.64 -5.49 -4.43
N ALA A 152 -13.25 -4.57 -3.55
CA ALA A 152 -13.95 -3.29 -3.35
C ALA A 152 -13.98 -2.44 -4.61
N ARG A 153 -12.88 -2.38 -5.37
CA ARG A 153 -12.84 -1.72 -6.68
C ARG A 153 -13.80 -2.36 -7.68
N ALA A 154 -13.79 -3.68 -7.77
CA ALA A 154 -14.64 -4.41 -8.71
C ALA A 154 -16.13 -4.26 -8.40
N SER A 155 -16.51 -4.25 -7.12
CA SER A 155 -17.90 -4.10 -6.66
C SER A 155 -18.35 -2.64 -6.49
N ARG A 156 -17.41 -1.67 -6.56
CA ARG A 156 -17.63 -0.24 -6.24
C ARG A 156 -18.28 -0.06 -4.85
N SER A 157 -17.78 -0.80 -3.86
CA SER A 157 -18.29 -0.82 -2.49
C SER A 157 -17.14 -1.06 -1.51
N SER A 158 -17.19 -0.46 -0.32
CA SER A 158 -16.23 -0.73 0.75
C SER A 158 -16.51 -2.05 1.50
N ALA A 159 -17.68 -2.64 1.34
CA ALA A 159 -18.10 -3.83 2.08
C ALA A 159 -17.06 -4.97 2.09
N PRO A 160 -16.41 -5.36 0.96
CA PRO A 160 -15.38 -6.39 0.99
C PRO A 160 -14.17 -6.04 1.88
N LEU A 161 -13.81 -4.76 1.97
CA LEU A 161 -12.73 -4.32 2.85
C LEU A 161 -13.16 -4.38 4.32
N ASP A 162 -14.36 -3.94 4.62
CA ASP A 162 -14.91 -3.92 5.99
C ASP A 162 -15.03 -5.36 6.53
N GLU A 163 -15.62 -6.27 5.76
CA GLU A 163 -15.77 -7.69 6.10
C GLU A 163 -14.42 -8.37 6.36
N VAL A 164 -13.42 -8.13 5.51
CA VAL A 164 -12.08 -8.71 5.67
C VAL A 164 -11.39 -8.17 6.92
N VAL A 165 -11.55 -6.88 7.25
CA VAL A 165 -10.95 -6.28 8.44
C VAL A 165 -11.56 -6.85 9.71
N ASP A 166 -12.86 -7.06 9.77
CA ASP A 166 -13.55 -7.68 10.90
C ASP A 166 -13.07 -9.13 11.14
N GLU A 167 -12.91 -9.90 10.07
CA GLU A 167 -12.35 -11.26 10.16
C GLU A 167 -10.88 -11.26 10.60
N LEU A 168 -10.08 -10.31 10.12
CA LEU A 168 -8.69 -10.17 10.53
C LEU A 168 -8.58 -9.80 12.02
N ALA A 169 -9.45 -8.94 12.54
CA ALA A 169 -9.50 -8.61 13.96
C ALA A 169 -9.81 -9.86 14.80
N THR A 170 -10.83 -10.62 14.43
CA THR A 170 -11.19 -11.90 15.08
C THR A 170 -10.02 -12.89 15.06
N LEU A 171 -9.33 -13.00 13.92
CA LEU A 171 -8.17 -13.90 13.77
C LEU A 171 -6.99 -13.49 14.65
N VAL A 172 -6.73 -12.18 14.78
CA VAL A 172 -5.68 -11.64 15.65
C VAL A 172 -6.02 -11.89 17.11
N ASP A 173 -7.25 -11.62 17.53
CA ASP A 173 -7.69 -11.86 18.92
C ASP A 173 -7.55 -13.33 19.32
N SER A 174 -7.95 -14.24 18.45
CA SER A 174 -7.81 -15.68 18.68
C SER A 174 -6.35 -16.17 18.79
N ALA A 175 -5.42 -15.36 18.26
CA ALA A 175 -4.00 -15.70 18.25
C ALA A 175 -3.20 -15.14 19.43
N ARG A 176 -3.78 -14.23 20.21
CA ARG A 176 -3.16 -13.69 21.44
C ARG A 176 -3.05 -14.79 22.50
N THR A 177 -1.92 -14.89 23.16
CA THR A 177 -1.77 -15.74 24.37
C THR A 177 -2.49 -15.05 25.52
N ARG A 178 -3.38 -15.77 26.17
CA ARG A 178 -4.05 -15.31 27.41
C ARG A 178 -3.07 -15.33 28.56
#